data_0585aa971271f5f6f92081662121028d
#
_entry.id   0585aa971271f5f6f92081662121028d
#
_cell.length_a   1.000
_cell.length_b   1.000
_cell.length_c   1.000
_cell.angle_alpha   90.00
_cell.angle_beta   90.00
_cell.angle_gamma   90.00
#
_symmetry.space_group_name_H-M   'P 1'
#
loop_
_entity.id
_entity.type
_entity.pdbx_description
1 polymer ?
#
loop_
_entity_poly.entity_id
_entity_poly.type
_entity_poly.pdbx_seq_one_letter_code
_entity_poly.pdbx_strand_id
1 'polypeptide(L)'
;ALKDGAGASFYEKGQDISDSIQGPIIWVDDTLTALQQLAKAYLKHVNPKVIGVTGSNGKTTTKDMIESVLHTEFRVKKTQGNYNNEIGLPLTILQLDKDTEISILEMGMSGFHEIELLSKIAEPDIAVITNIGESHMQDLGSREGIAKAKSEITIGLKSDGTFIYDGDEPLLKPHVENVKDAKLVSVGLNHDNTLVCKVENSKNDGIAFKI
;
A
#
# COMPACT_ATOMS: atom_id res chain seq x y z
N ALA A 1 19.34 18.54 -6.74
CA ALA A 1 19.70 17.55 -5.71
C ALA A 1 21.14 17.76 -5.20
N LEU A 2 22.18 17.54 -6.04
CA LEU A 2 23.60 17.68 -5.59
C LEU A 2 23.92 19.09 -5.10
N LYS A 3 23.43 20.14 -5.80
CA LYS A 3 23.56 21.56 -5.36
C LYS A 3 22.84 21.85 -4.04
N ASP A 4 21.84 21.05 -3.70
CA ASP A 4 21.03 21.19 -2.49
C ASP A 4 21.53 20.27 -1.36
N GLY A 5 22.74 19.70 -1.52
CA GLY A 5 23.40 18.92 -0.48
C GLY A 5 23.20 17.40 -0.54
N ALA A 6 22.63 16.85 -1.62
CA ALA A 6 22.57 15.40 -1.79
C ALA A 6 23.97 14.80 -1.92
N GLY A 7 24.23 13.69 -1.22
CA GLY A 7 25.51 12.99 -1.25
C GLY A 7 25.81 12.30 -2.58
N ALA A 8 24.77 11.92 -3.35
CA ALA A 8 24.88 11.35 -4.69
C ALA A 8 23.57 11.56 -5.46
N SER A 9 23.57 11.31 -6.76
CA SER A 9 22.38 11.33 -7.60
C SER A 9 22.38 10.14 -8.56
N PHE A 10 21.19 9.55 -8.80
CA PHE A 10 21.02 8.60 -9.89
C PHE A 10 21.04 9.33 -11.24
N TYR A 11 21.65 8.69 -12.21
CA TYR A 11 21.70 9.17 -13.58
C TYR A 11 21.59 8.00 -14.56
N GLU A 12 20.80 8.17 -15.59
CA GLU A 12 20.52 7.09 -16.54
C GLU A 12 21.68 6.94 -17.52
N LYS A 13 22.11 5.71 -17.77
CA LYS A 13 23.17 5.41 -18.73
C LYS A 13 22.78 5.85 -20.14
N GLY A 14 23.74 6.38 -20.86
CA GLY A 14 23.55 6.85 -22.24
C GLY A 14 22.99 8.27 -22.37
N GLN A 15 22.71 8.94 -21.26
CA GLN A 15 22.41 10.38 -21.29
C GLN A 15 23.68 11.21 -21.12
N ASP A 16 23.78 12.32 -21.85
CA ASP A 16 24.88 13.27 -21.72
C ASP A 16 24.76 14.03 -20.40
N ILE A 17 25.83 14.03 -19.63
CA ILE A 17 25.92 14.83 -18.43
C ILE A 17 26.37 16.24 -18.79
N SER A 18 25.66 17.25 -18.32
CA SER A 18 26.14 18.63 -18.38
C SER A 18 27.39 18.79 -17.50
N ASP A 19 28.42 19.45 -18.05
CA ASP A 19 29.67 19.80 -17.31
C ASP A 19 29.43 20.58 -16.01
N SER A 20 28.21 21.11 -15.82
CA SER A 20 27.80 21.82 -14.61
C SER A 20 27.42 20.91 -13.45
N ILE A 21 27.29 19.58 -13.64
CA ILE A 21 26.95 18.62 -12.60
C ILE A 21 28.23 18.26 -11.82
N GLN A 22 28.30 18.72 -10.58
CA GLN A 22 29.40 18.39 -9.66
C GLN A 22 28.89 17.50 -8.53
N GLY A 23 29.57 16.38 -8.31
CA GLY A 23 29.31 15.44 -7.22
C GLY A 23 29.20 13.98 -7.68
N PRO A 24 29.05 13.04 -6.75
CA PRO A 24 28.97 11.62 -7.05
C PRO A 24 27.71 11.27 -7.84
N ILE A 25 27.89 10.53 -8.93
CA ILE A 25 26.80 10.03 -9.77
C ILE A 25 26.81 8.51 -9.72
N ILE A 26 25.62 7.94 -9.51
CA ILE A 26 25.37 6.52 -9.57
C ILE A 26 24.65 6.25 -10.89
N TRP A 27 25.35 5.59 -11.82
CA TRP A 27 24.80 5.23 -13.12
C TRP A 27 23.87 4.04 -13.01
N VAL A 28 22.65 4.20 -13.50
CA VAL A 28 21.59 3.19 -13.49
C VAL A 28 21.02 3.00 -14.91
N ASP A 29 20.39 1.87 -15.18
CA ASP A 29 19.76 1.62 -16.47
C ASP A 29 18.41 2.36 -16.56
N ASP A 30 17.70 2.49 -15.44
CA ASP A 30 16.43 3.21 -15.31
C ASP A 30 16.33 3.82 -13.90
N THR A 31 16.06 5.11 -13.84
CA THR A 31 16.06 5.87 -12.57
C THR A 31 14.87 5.55 -11.68
N LEU A 32 13.71 5.20 -12.26
CA LEU A 32 12.53 4.81 -11.51
C LEU A 32 12.72 3.45 -10.85
N THR A 33 13.20 2.49 -11.60
CA THR A 33 13.56 1.16 -11.07
C THR A 33 14.60 1.27 -9.96
N ALA A 34 15.62 2.13 -10.13
CA ALA A 34 16.63 2.36 -9.10
C ALA A 34 16.03 2.96 -7.82
N LEU A 35 15.10 3.92 -7.94
CA LEU A 35 14.37 4.49 -6.80
C LEU A 35 13.57 3.40 -6.05
N GLN A 36 12.86 2.55 -6.78
CA GLN A 36 12.05 1.46 -6.21
C GLN A 36 12.93 0.42 -5.51
N GLN A 37 14.06 0.04 -6.10
CA GLN A 37 15.02 -0.88 -5.50
C GLN A 37 15.66 -0.29 -4.25
N LEU A 38 16.03 0.99 -4.27
CA LEU A 38 16.55 1.70 -3.09
C LEU A 38 15.52 1.72 -1.97
N ALA A 39 14.28 2.07 -2.27
CA ALA A 39 13.21 2.09 -1.28
C ALA A 39 12.97 0.69 -0.67
N LYS A 40 12.93 -0.35 -1.50
CA LYS A 40 12.79 -1.73 -1.03
C LYS A 40 13.94 -2.15 -0.11
N ALA A 41 15.17 -1.82 -0.48
CA ALA A 41 16.36 -2.10 0.34
C ALA A 41 16.33 -1.33 1.66
N TYR A 42 15.91 -0.06 1.63
CA TYR A 42 15.77 0.77 2.82
C TYR A 42 14.67 0.26 3.75
N LEU A 43 13.51 -0.14 3.20
CA LEU A 43 12.43 -0.74 3.99
C LEU A 43 12.90 -1.99 4.74
N LYS A 44 13.68 -2.86 4.06
CA LYS A 44 14.31 -4.03 4.71
C LYS A 44 15.33 -3.65 5.79
N HIS A 45 16.05 -2.54 5.62
CA HIS A 45 17.00 -2.05 6.61
C HIS A 45 16.30 -1.51 7.87
N VAL A 46 15.21 -0.74 7.70
CA VAL A 46 14.39 -0.24 8.83
C VAL A 46 13.59 -1.38 9.46
N ASN A 47 13.09 -2.31 8.64
CA ASN A 47 12.35 -3.52 9.01
C ASN A 47 11.12 -3.26 9.90
N PRO A 48 10.24 -2.28 9.57
CA PRO A 48 9.01 -2.08 10.31
C PRO A 48 7.99 -3.19 9.97
N LYS A 49 6.92 -3.30 10.75
CA LYS A 49 5.72 -4.00 10.31
C LYS A 49 5.01 -3.16 9.24
N VAL A 50 4.67 -3.76 8.12
CA VAL A 50 4.07 -3.07 6.98
C VAL A 50 2.59 -3.42 6.86
N ILE A 51 1.74 -2.39 6.80
CA ILE A 51 0.31 -2.51 6.52
C ILE A 51 0.05 -1.87 5.15
N GLY A 52 -0.28 -2.68 4.15
CA GLY A 52 -0.69 -2.21 2.83
C GLY A 52 -2.21 -1.99 2.79
N VAL A 53 -2.66 -0.85 2.26
CA VAL A 53 -4.09 -0.51 2.17
C VAL A 53 -4.45 -0.12 0.74
N THR A 54 -5.41 -0.83 0.15
CA THR A 54 -6.01 -0.49 -1.14
C THR A 54 -7.53 -0.54 -1.06
N GLY A 55 -8.20 -0.15 -2.14
CA GLY A 55 -9.66 -0.15 -2.29
C GLY A 55 -10.13 0.92 -3.25
N SER A 56 -11.36 0.86 -3.69
CA SER A 56 -11.94 1.89 -4.57
C SER A 56 -12.13 3.20 -3.82
N ASN A 57 -12.68 3.13 -2.62
CA ASN A 57 -12.93 4.26 -1.73
C ASN A 57 -12.43 3.94 -0.32
N GLY A 58 -12.25 4.96 0.53
CA GLY A 58 -11.94 4.78 1.94
C GLY A 58 -10.49 4.42 2.27
N LYS A 59 -9.58 4.29 1.31
CA LYS A 59 -8.16 4.01 1.56
C LYS A 59 -7.54 4.97 2.56
N THR A 60 -7.63 6.26 2.29
CA THR A 60 -7.05 7.32 3.13
C THR A 60 -7.70 7.33 4.51
N THR A 61 -9.03 7.24 4.59
CA THR A 61 -9.74 7.18 5.88
C THR A 61 -9.33 5.96 6.70
N THR A 62 -9.28 4.79 6.07
CA THR A 62 -8.86 3.54 6.75
C THR A 62 -7.41 3.65 7.24
N LYS A 63 -6.49 4.13 6.41
CA LYS A 63 -5.10 4.40 6.77
C LYS A 63 -5.00 5.34 7.99
N ASP A 64 -5.77 6.43 7.98
CA ASP A 64 -5.75 7.43 9.06
C ASP A 64 -6.36 6.86 10.36
N MET A 65 -7.41 6.05 10.27
CA MET A 65 -7.97 5.37 11.43
C MET A 65 -7.01 4.33 12.01
N ILE A 66 -6.36 3.53 11.18
CA ILE A 66 -5.34 2.56 11.61
C ILE A 66 -4.20 3.29 12.32
N GLU A 67 -3.68 4.37 11.73
CA GLU A 67 -2.62 5.17 12.34
C GLU A 67 -3.05 5.75 13.67
N SER A 68 -4.24 6.34 13.77
CA SER A 68 -4.76 6.95 15.01
C SER A 68 -4.82 5.95 16.16
N VAL A 69 -5.18 4.69 15.90
CA VAL A 69 -5.22 3.64 16.91
C VAL A 69 -3.80 3.17 17.28
N LEU A 70 -2.98 2.85 16.27
CA LEU A 70 -1.66 2.26 16.49
C LEU A 70 -0.65 3.26 17.06
N HIS A 71 -0.80 4.56 16.75
CA HIS A 71 0.09 5.61 17.26
C HIS A 71 0.05 5.77 18.78
N THR A 72 -0.97 5.23 19.46
CA THR A 72 -1.05 5.24 20.92
C THR A 72 0.03 4.39 21.59
N GLU A 73 0.57 3.39 20.87
CA GLU A 73 1.51 2.40 21.42
C GLU A 73 2.79 2.27 20.59
N PHE A 74 2.76 2.62 19.29
CA PHE A 74 3.85 2.38 18.34
C PHE A 74 4.30 3.67 17.66
N ARG A 75 5.55 3.68 17.20
CA ARG A 75 6.06 4.70 16.27
C ARG A 75 5.60 4.38 14.86
N VAL A 76 4.54 5.04 14.44
CA VAL A 76 3.86 4.80 13.18
C VAL A 76 4.24 5.87 12.15
N LYS A 77 4.49 5.44 10.91
CA LYS A 77 4.59 6.30 9.73
C LYS A 77 3.59 5.82 8.68
N LYS A 78 3.01 6.76 7.95
CA LYS A 78 2.01 6.45 6.91
C LYS A 78 2.25 7.25 5.64
N THR A 79 1.68 6.78 4.54
CA THR A 79 1.59 7.55 3.29
C THR A 79 0.99 8.93 3.54
N GLN A 80 1.68 9.97 3.11
CA GLN A 80 1.20 11.35 3.15
C GLN A 80 0.53 11.73 1.83
N GLY A 81 -0.57 12.48 1.90
CA GLY A 81 -1.30 12.92 0.70
C GLY A 81 -1.66 11.73 -0.21
N ASN A 82 -1.30 11.87 -1.48
CA ASN A 82 -1.54 10.88 -2.54
C ASN A 82 -0.26 10.15 -3.03
N TYR A 83 0.75 10.04 -2.20
CA TYR A 83 2.00 9.33 -2.53
C TYR A 83 1.82 7.81 -2.52
N ASN A 84 0.88 7.31 -3.33
CA ASN A 84 0.38 5.94 -3.34
C ASN A 84 0.60 5.19 -4.67
N ASN A 85 1.45 5.73 -5.56
CA ASN A 85 1.81 5.17 -6.86
C ASN A 85 3.27 4.71 -6.90
N GLU A 86 3.75 4.30 -8.10
CA GLU A 86 5.08 3.75 -8.36
C GLU A 86 6.26 4.69 -8.03
N ILE A 87 6.00 5.99 -7.83
CA ILE A 87 6.97 6.99 -7.37
C ILE A 87 6.71 7.35 -5.91
N GLY A 88 5.44 7.60 -5.57
CA GLY A 88 5.05 8.11 -4.27
C GLY A 88 5.29 7.12 -3.13
N LEU A 89 4.98 5.84 -3.34
CA LEU A 89 5.21 4.80 -2.33
C LEU A 89 6.72 4.63 -2.02
N PRO A 90 7.63 4.54 -3.02
CA PRO A 90 9.07 4.57 -2.76
C PRO A 90 9.53 5.81 -1.97
N LEU A 91 9.04 7.00 -2.32
CA LEU A 91 9.38 8.22 -1.59
C LEU A 91 8.87 8.20 -0.14
N THR A 92 7.68 7.66 0.09
CA THR A 92 7.14 7.45 1.45
C THR A 92 8.04 6.53 2.26
N ILE A 93 8.48 5.42 1.67
CA ILE A 93 9.39 4.47 2.33
C ILE A 93 10.71 5.12 2.70
N LEU A 94 11.30 5.92 1.81
CA LEU A 94 12.58 6.60 2.05
C LEU A 94 12.51 7.71 3.12
N GLN A 95 11.30 8.10 3.54
CA GLN A 95 11.07 9.04 4.64
C GLN A 95 10.85 8.37 6.01
N LEU A 96 10.94 7.04 6.08
CA LEU A 96 10.85 6.32 7.34
C LEU A 96 12.04 6.65 8.24
N ASP A 97 11.78 6.87 9.52
CA ASP A 97 12.83 6.96 10.53
C ASP A 97 13.35 5.55 10.87
N LYS A 98 14.59 5.46 11.30
CA LYS A 98 15.21 4.15 11.62
C LYS A 98 14.52 3.40 12.77
N ASP A 99 13.79 4.12 13.60
CA ASP A 99 13.05 3.59 14.74
C ASP A 99 11.55 3.44 14.46
N THR A 100 11.12 3.57 13.19
CA THR A 100 9.74 3.30 12.77
C THR A 100 9.40 1.83 13.04
N GLU A 101 8.33 1.59 13.79
CA GLU A 101 7.88 0.23 14.13
C GLU A 101 6.79 -0.26 13.18
N ILE A 102 5.93 0.64 12.71
CA ILE A 102 4.85 0.33 11.78
C ILE A 102 4.84 1.34 10.63
N SER A 103 4.77 0.83 9.40
CA SER A 103 4.59 1.63 8.19
C SER A 103 3.26 1.30 7.53
N ILE A 104 2.38 2.30 7.35
CA ILE A 104 1.08 2.13 6.70
C ILE A 104 1.18 2.72 5.29
N LEU A 105 1.15 1.87 4.28
CA LEU A 105 1.37 2.23 2.89
C LEU A 105 0.06 2.14 2.10
N GLU A 106 -0.44 3.29 1.67
CA GLU A 106 -1.59 3.36 0.75
C GLU A 106 -1.13 2.98 -0.66
N MET A 107 -1.90 2.11 -1.34
CA MET A 107 -1.61 1.62 -2.68
C MET A 107 -2.76 1.98 -3.61
N GLY A 108 -2.49 2.94 -4.50
CA GLY A 108 -3.39 3.37 -5.57
C GLY A 108 -3.08 2.66 -6.87
N MET A 109 -4.02 2.74 -7.82
CA MET A 109 -3.83 2.23 -9.17
C MET A 109 -4.71 2.97 -10.17
N SER A 110 -4.31 2.92 -11.43
CA SER A 110 -5.13 3.24 -12.60
C SER A 110 -5.32 2.00 -13.50
N GLY A 111 -4.40 1.05 -13.47
CA GLY A 111 -4.40 -0.16 -14.30
C GLY A 111 -4.01 -1.44 -13.56
N PHE A 112 -4.00 -2.54 -14.31
CA PHE A 112 -3.51 -3.82 -13.83
C PHE A 112 -2.00 -3.78 -13.58
N HIS A 113 -1.51 -4.62 -12.67
CA HIS A 113 -0.11 -4.80 -12.27
C HIS A 113 0.51 -3.63 -11.52
N GLU A 114 -0.21 -2.53 -11.31
CA GLU A 114 0.31 -1.40 -10.53
C GLU A 114 0.32 -1.74 -9.03
N ILE A 115 -0.78 -2.31 -8.50
CA ILE A 115 -0.81 -2.78 -7.10
C ILE A 115 0.15 -3.95 -6.87
N GLU A 116 0.31 -4.83 -7.84
CA GLU A 116 1.30 -5.90 -7.81
C GLU A 116 2.72 -5.34 -7.58
N LEU A 117 3.11 -4.32 -8.37
CA LEU A 117 4.40 -3.65 -8.23
C LEU A 117 4.57 -3.06 -6.82
N LEU A 118 3.58 -2.28 -6.36
CA LEU A 118 3.61 -1.63 -5.05
C LEU A 118 3.70 -2.65 -3.91
N SER A 119 2.93 -3.73 -4.01
CA SER A 119 2.92 -4.82 -3.04
C SER A 119 4.26 -5.56 -2.99
N LYS A 120 4.90 -5.82 -4.14
CA LYS A 120 6.23 -6.43 -4.22
C LYS A 120 7.35 -5.54 -3.67
N ILE A 121 7.19 -4.21 -3.73
CA ILE A 121 8.13 -3.27 -3.10
C ILE A 121 7.93 -3.29 -1.59
N ALA A 122 6.67 -3.20 -1.13
CA ALA A 122 6.30 -3.05 0.26
C ALA A 122 6.40 -4.36 1.08
N GLU A 123 6.20 -5.53 0.47
CA GLU A 123 6.16 -6.84 1.13
C GLU A 123 5.34 -6.79 2.44
N PRO A 124 4.02 -6.49 2.39
CA PRO A 124 3.24 -6.22 3.60
C PRO A 124 3.12 -7.42 4.53
N ASP A 125 3.11 -7.17 5.84
CA ASP A 125 2.71 -8.12 6.88
C ASP A 125 1.18 -8.23 6.95
N ILE A 126 0.48 -7.12 6.66
CA ILE A 126 -0.97 -7.05 6.63
C ILE A 126 -1.40 -6.35 5.34
N ALA A 127 -2.27 -6.97 4.57
CA ALA A 127 -2.91 -6.39 3.38
C ALA A 127 -4.38 -6.13 3.67
N VAL A 128 -4.87 -4.94 3.29
CA VAL A 128 -6.26 -4.51 3.50
C VAL A 128 -6.88 -4.08 2.19
N ILE A 129 -8.03 -4.65 1.83
CA ILE A 129 -8.91 -4.13 0.77
C ILE A 129 -10.15 -3.55 1.43
N THR A 130 -10.36 -2.23 1.30
CA THR A 130 -11.47 -1.54 1.94
C THR A 130 -12.81 -1.84 1.29
N ASN A 131 -12.87 -1.76 -0.02
CA ASN A 131 -14.08 -2.09 -0.82
C ASN A 131 -13.76 -2.19 -2.32
N ILE A 132 -14.72 -2.75 -3.08
CA ILE A 132 -14.73 -2.79 -4.54
C ILE A 132 -15.88 -1.93 -5.05
N GLY A 133 -15.57 -0.71 -5.50
CA GLY A 133 -16.51 0.22 -6.12
C GLY A 133 -16.35 0.29 -7.64
N GLU A 134 -16.69 1.43 -8.21
CA GLU A 134 -16.67 1.68 -9.66
C GLU A 134 -15.52 2.59 -10.12
N SER A 135 -14.59 2.95 -9.22
CA SER A 135 -13.43 3.78 -9.56
C SER A 135 -12.55 3.05 -10.59
N HIS A 136 -12.09 3.77 -11.61
CA HIS A 136 -11.26 3.23 -12.71
C HIS A 136 -11.98 2.20 -13.62
N MET A 137 -13.32 2.26 -13.69
CA MET A 137 -14.11 1.38 -14.55
C MET A 137 -13.71 1.48 -16.03
N GLN A 138 -13.31 2.66 -16.49
CA GLN A 138 -12.89 2.86 -17.88
C GLN A 138 -11.60 2.12 -18.23
N ASP A 139 -10.67 2.03 -17.27
CA ASP A 139 -9.36 1.42 -17.48
C ASP A 139 -9.39 -0.10 -17.26
N LEU A 140 -10.25 -0.57 -16.37
CA LEU A 140 -10.32 -1.98 -15.94
C LEU A 140 -11.53 -2.74 -16.50
N GLY A 141 -12.43 -2.05 -17.20
CA GLY A 141 -13.54 -2.60 -17.96
C GLY A 141 -14.74 -3.04 -17.13
N SER A 142 -14.57 -3.51 -15.90
CA SER A 142 -15.67 -3.98 -15.04
C SER A 142 -15.31 -3.96 -13.57
N ARG A 143 -16.28 -4.16 -12.67
CA ARG A 143 -16.05 -4.33 -11.24
C ARG A 143 -15.23 -5.59 -10.93
N GLU A 144 -15.37 -6.64 -11.72
CA GLU A 144 -14.56 -7.86 -11.65
C GLU A 144 -13.09 -7.53 -11.96
N GLY A 145 -12.84 -6.70 -12.98
CA GLY A 145 -11.51 -6.17 -13.30
C GLY A 145 -10.92 -5.37 -12.14
N ILE A 146 -11.73 -4.53 -11.50
CA ILE A 146 -11.32 -3.75 -10.31
C ILE A 146 -10.99 -4.69 -9.14
N ALA A 147 -11.82 -5.69 -8.86
CA ALA A 147 -11.57 -6.68 -7.82
C ALA A 147 -10.27 -7.44 -8.07
N LYS A 148 -10.03 -7.87 -9.32
CA LYS A 148 -8.79 -8.54 -9.74
C LYS A 148 -7.57 -7.65 -9.49
N ALA A 149 -7.58 -6.41 -9.98
CA ALA A 149 -6.46 -5.48 -9.84
C ALA A 149 -6.16 -5.14 -8.37
N LYS A 150 -7.19 -4.94 -7.53
CA LYS A 150 -6.97 -4.68 -6.09
C LYS A 150 -6.48 -5.90 -5.34
N SER A 151 -6.89 -7.11 -5.75
CA SER A 151 -6.41 -8.36 -5.15
C SER A 151 -4.93 -8.62 -5.42
N GLU A 152 -4.30 -7.90 -6.35
CA GLU A 152 -2.85 -7.94 -6.58
C GLU A 152 -2.03 -7.55 -5.31
N ILE A 153 -2.65 -6.86 -4.35
CA ILE A 153 -2.00 -6.55 -3.07
C ILE A 153 -1.53 -7.81 -2.33
N THR A 154 -2.17 -8.94 -2.56
CA THR A 154 -1.81 -10.22 -1.93
C THR A 154 -0.57 -10.87 -2.54
N ILE A 155 -0.11 -10.42 -3.72
CA ILE A 155 1.06 -11.01 -4.40
C ILE A 155 2.35 -10.74 -3.64
N GLY A 156 2.48 -9.56 -3.01
CA GLY A 156 3.63 -9.23 -2.16
C GLY A 156 3.39 -9.52 -0.67
N LEU A 157 2.20 -9.98 -0.27
CA LEU A 157 1.90 -10.32 1.12
C LEU A 157 2.82 -11.44 1.59
N LYS A 158 3.41 -11.27 2.78
CA LYS A 158 4.26 -12.30 3.39
C LYS A 158 3.47 -13.59 3.64
N SER A 159 4.14 -14.73 3.58
CA SER A 159 3.51 -16.06 3.75
C SER A 159 2.82 -16.27 5.11
N ASP A 160 3.28 -15.60 6.14
CA ASP A 160 2.69 -15.60 7.48
C ASP A 160 1.84 -14.33 7.74
N GLY A 161 1.58 -13.56 6.70
CA GLY A 161 0.85 -12.30 6.75
C GLY A 161 -0.65 -12.48 6.96
N THR A 162 -1.35 -11.35 7.09
CA THR A 162 -2.80 -11.33 7.26
C THR A 162 -3.45 -10.55 6.11
N PHE A 163 -4.46 -11.13 5.49
CA PHE A 163 -5.29 -10.48 4.48
C PHE A 163 -6.65 -10.14 5.07
N ILE A 164 -6.96 -8.83 5.16
CA ILE A 164 -8.23 -8.29 5.66
C ILE A 164 -9.04 -7.75 4.49
N TYR A 165 -10.29 -8.18 4.36
CA TYR A 165 -11.12 -7.83 3.22
C TYR A 165 -12.61 -7.77 3.58
N ASP A 166 -13.40 -7.09 2.74
CA ASP A 166 -14.85 -7.09 2.81
C ASP A 166 -15.40 -8.48 2.41
N GLY A 167 -15.86 -9.24 3.38
CA GLY A 167 -16.40 -10.58 3.16
C GLY A 167 -17.80 -10.59 2.59
N ASP A 168 -18.48 -9.44 2.58
CA ASP A 168 -19.81 -9.27 1.94
C ASP A 168 -19.68 -8.95 0.44
N GLU A 169 -18.46 -8.68 -0.07
CA GLU A 169 -18.20 -8.41 -1.49
C GLU A 169 -17.94 -9.72 -2.26
N PRO A 170 -18.90 -10.19 -3.07
CA PRO A 170 -18.79 -11.48 -3.76
C PRO A 170 -17.66 -11.52 -4.80
N LEU A 171 -17.25 -10.36 -5.34
CA LEU A 171 -16.19 -10.27 -6.36
C LEU A 171 -14.80 -10.55 -5.79
N LEU A 172 -14.62 -10.46 -4.47
CA LEU A 172 -13.34 -10.82 -3.82
C LEU A 172 -13.20 -12.33 -3.60
N LYS A 173 -14.30 -13.07 -3.51
CA LYS A 173 -14.28 -14.51 -3.18
C LYS A 173 -13.32 -15.35 -4.04
N PRO A 174 -13.32 -15.27 -5.39
CA PRO A 174 -12.42 -16.04 -6.23
C PRO A 174 -10.93 -15.73 -6.00
N HIS A 175 -10.63 -14.49 -5.57
CA HIS A 175 -9.27 -14.04 -5.33
C HIS A 175 -8.77 -14.47 -3.94
N VAL A 176 -9.65 -14.44 -2.94
CA VAL A 176 -9.37 -14.91 -1.58
C VAL A 176 -9.03 -16.40 -1.55
N GLU A 177 -9.75 -17.22 -2.31
CA GLU A 177 -9.51 -18.66 -2.43
C GLU A 177 -8.11 -19.03 -2.96
N ASN A 178 -7.46 -18.10 -3.66
CA ASN A 178 -6.10 -18.27 -4.19
C ASN A 178 -5.00 -17.88 -3.18
N VAL A 179 -5.34 -17.23 -2.08
CA VAL A 179 -4.38 -16.86 -1.03
C VAL A 179 -4.18 -18.03 -0.08
N LYS A 180 -3.03 -18.73 -0.18
CA LYS A 180 -2.82 -20.01 0.49
C LYS A 180 -2.10 -19.91 1.83
N ASP A 181 -1.10 -19.07 1.95
CA ASP A 181 -0.16 -19.08 3.07
C ASP A 181 -0.33 -17.90 4.04
N ALA A 182 -1.45 -17.19 3.95
CA ALA A 182 -1.77 -16.05 4.81
C ALA A 182 -3.03 -16.30 5.64
N LYS A 183 -3.12 -15.63 6.79
CA LYS A 183 -4.33 -15.60 7.60
C LYS A 183 -5.39 -14.74 6.91
N LEU A 184 -6.57 -15.30 6.68
CA LEU A 184 -7.70 -14.60 6.08
C LEU A 184 -8.62 -14.05 7.17
N VAL A 185 -8.96 -12.77 7.09
CA VAL A 185 -9.88 -12.09 8.01
C VAL A 185 -10.91 -11.33 7.19
N SER A 186 -12.11 -11.90 7.08
CA SER A 186 -13.24 -11.22 6.47
C SER A 186 -13.95 -10.32 7.48
N VAL A 187 -14.35 -9.13 7.06
CA VAL A 187 -15.11 -8.16 7.84
C VAL A 187 -16.40 -7.85 7.09
N GLY A 188 -17.54 -7.82 7.76
CA GLY A 188 -18.80 -7.51 7.09
C GLY A 188 -19.99 -7.56 8.03
N LEU A 189 -21.19 -7.44 7.44
CA LEU A 189 -22.47 -7.49 8.16
C LEU A 189 -23.04 -8.90 8.22
N ASN A 190 -22.69 -9.75 7.26
CA ASN A 190 -23.15 -11.14 7.22
C ASN A 190 -22.47 -11.97 8.32
N HIS A 191 -23.23 -12.90 8.88
CA HIS A 191 -22.82 -13.73 10.02
C HIS A 191 -21.69 -14.73 9.71
N ASP A 192 -21.39 -14.97 8.43
CA ASP A 192 -20.32 -15.86 7.99
C ASP A 192 -18.93 -15.20 8.00
N ASN A 193 -18.86 -13.90 8.31
CA ASN A 193 -17.60 -13.18 8.40
C ASN A 193 -16.80 -13.54 9.66
N THR A 194 -15.48 -13.42 9.57
CA THR A 194 -14.58 -13.59 10.72
C THR A 194 -14.86 -12.55 11.80
N LEU A 195 -15.12 -11.30 11.36
CA LEU A 195 -15.55 -10.19 12.21
C LEU A 195 -16.88 -9.68 11.70
N VAL A 196 -17.93 -9.86 12.48
CA VAL A 196 -19.28 -9.43 12.14
C VAL A 196 -19.56 -8.08 12.78
N CYS A 197 -19.75 -7.06 11.96
CA CYS A 197 -20.08 -5.72 12.41
C CYS A 197 -21.61 -5.56 12.46
N LYS A 198 -22.13 -5.27 13.64
CA LYS A 198 -23.55 -4.97 13.82
C LYS A 198 -23.75 -3.48 14.12
N VAL A 199 -24.36 -2.77 13.19
CA VAL A 199 -24.73 -1.36 13.40
C VAL A 199 -25.87 -1.28 14.39
N GLU A 200 -25.66 -0.65 15.56
CA GLU A 200 -26.67 -0.46 16.60
C GLU A 200 -27.40 0.88 16.42
N ASN A 201 -26.70 1.91 15.99
CA ASN A 201 -27.27 3.25 15.78
C ASN A 201 -26.46 4.02 14.73
N SER A 202 -27.13 4.78 13.89
CA SER A 202 -26.51 5.69 12.92
C SER A 202 -27.21 7.03 13.01
N LYS A 203 -26.46 8.07 13.43
CA LYS A 203 -26.91 9.45 13.53
C LYS A 203 -25.96 10.37 12.77
N ASN A 204 -26.36 11.63 12.57
CA ASN A 204 -25.51 12.62 11.88
C ASN A 204 -24.18 12.92 12.61
N ASP A 205 -24.07 12.60 13.89
CA ASP A 205 -22.91 12.83 14.74
C ASP A 205 -22.05 11.58 15.00
N GLY A 206 -22.45 10.42 14.46
CA GLY A 206 -21.67 9.21 14.58
C GLY A 206 -22.45 7.90 14.33
N ILE A 207 -21.68 6.82 14.29
CA ILE A 207 -22.20 5.46 14.13
C ILE A 207 -21.78 4.65 15.36
N ALA A 208 -22.75 4.03 16.03
CA ALA A 208 -22.49 3.04 17.05
C ALA A 208 -22.59 1.64 16.44
N PHE A 209 -21.57 0.84 16.63
CA PHE A 209 -21.54 -0.53 16.14
C PHE A 209 -20.91 -1.47 17.17
N LYS A 210 -21.21 -2.75 17.03
CA LYS A 210 -20.64 -3.84 17.83
C LYS A 210 -19.94 -4.82 16.87
N ILE A 211 -18.79 -5.31 17.28
CA ILE A 211 -18.01 -6.35 16.60
C ILE A 211 -18.08 -7.63 17.44
#